data_c543aba4ff209f7ff4ecbb4602395c6c
#
_entry.id   c543aba4ff209f7ff4ecbb4602395c6c
#
_cell.length_a   1.000
_cell.length_b   1.000
_cell.length_c   1.000
_cell.angle_alpha   90.00
_cell.angle_beta   90.00
_cell.angle_gamma   90.00
#
_symmetry.space_group_name_H-M   'P 1'
#
loop_
_entity.id
_entity.type
_entity.pdbx_description
1 polymer ?
#
loop_
_entity_poly.entity_id
_entity_poly.type
_entity_poly.pdbx_seq_one_letter_code
_entity_poly.pdbx_strand_id
1 'polypeptide(L)'
;MSSHHIVREKQEPALLVLGLDGFDDEQLGQLLEWSPTIITTPITAEKLNVQGIKIDWIITDETDGDLQSDIKHLPVGDKTIIAAAMDHLIEKGYPAVNIVTDEFELAEYLPFADKINLVIFYRQQKIYAVPSGFNKWKPGGEEIRILSSTDQLKTAGLEKSDADVYITSADGFFSLEFNEPFLFISEKL
;
A
#
# COMPACT_ATOMS: atom_id res chain seq x y z
N MET A 1 17.30 -7.06 33.33
CA MET A 1 16.01 -7.70 32.98
C MET A 1 15.71 -7.32 31.55
N SER A 2 15.87 -8.26 30.62
CA SER A 2 15.65 -8.01 29.19
C SER A 2 14.12 -8.02 28.94
N SER A 3 13.58 -6.88 28.53
CA SER A 3 12.21 -6.77 28.09
C SER A 3 12.10 -7.45 26.73
N HIS A 4 11.65 -8.70 26.72
CA HIS A 4 11.24 -9.34 25.48
C HIS A 4 9.94 -8.65 25.03
N HIS A 5 10.05 -7.73 24.08
CA HIS A 5 8.90 -7.31 23.30
C HIS A 5 8.40 -8.55 22.53
N ILE A 6 7.31 -9.12 22.98
CA ILE A 6 6.56 -10.10 22.20
C ILE A 6 5.95 -9.30 21.06
N VAL A 7 6.62 -9.26 19.91
CA VAL A 7 6.00 -8.81 18.66
C VAL A 7 4.87 -9.80 18.37
N ARG A 8 3.62 -9.38 18.55
CA ARG A 8 2.49 -10.21 18.16
C ARG A 8 2.54 -10.31 16.64
N GLU A 9 2.59 -11.52 16.11
CA GLU A 9 2.41 -11.77 14.69
C GLU A 9 1.24 -10.91 14.17
N LYS A 10 1.43 -10.22 13.03
CA LYS A 10 0.44 -9.36 12.36
C LYS A 10 0.12 -8.00 13.03
N GLN A 11 0.98 -7.45 13.86
CA GLN A 11 0.82 -6.06 14.34
C GLN A 11 1.28 -5.04 13.29
N GLU A 12 2.22 -5.43 12.43
CA GLU A 12 2.76 -4.59 11.36
C GLU A 12 1.98 -4.81 10.07
N PRO A 13 1.90 -3.79 9.21
CA PRO A 13 1.38 -3.96 7.86
C PRO A 13 2.09 -5.10 7.14
N ALA A 14 1.36 -5.98 6.44
CA ALA A 14 2.00 -6.87 5.49
C ALA A 14 2.65 -6.06 4.36
N LEU A 15 3.64 -6.62 3.68
CA LEU A 15 4.29 -6.01 2.53
C LEU A 15 4.04 -6.85 1.28
N LEU A 16 3.22 -6.34 0.37
CA LEU A 16 2.98 -6.93 -0.93
C LEU A 16 3.88 -6.25 -1.97
N VAL A 17 4.84 -6.99 -2.53
CA VAL A 17 5.78 -6.45 -3.52
C VAL A 17 5.47 -7.05 -4.88
N LEU A 18 4.88 -6.27 -5.78
CA LEU A 18 4.49 -6.66 -7.14
C LEU A 18 5.45 -6.15 -8.20
N GLY A 19 6.28 -5.17 -7.86
CA GLY A 19 7.30 -4.61 -8.73
C GLY A 19 8.25 -3.69 -7.95
N LEU A 20 9.47 -3.52 -8.45
CA LEU A 20 10.52 -2.71 -7.83
C LEU A 20 11.19 -1.76 -8.83
N ASP A 21 10.70 -1.71 -10.07
CA ASP A 21 11.28 -0.86 -11.10
C ASP A 21 10.92 0.61 -10.80
N GLY A 22 11.87 1.36 -10.26
CA GLY A 22 11.67 2.75 -9.88
C GLY A 22 11.23 2.98 -8.44
N PHE A 23 11.24 1.96 -7.59
CA PHE A 23 11.10 2.11 -6.15
C PHE A 23 12.48 2.19 -5.49
N ASP A 24 12.66 3.16 -4.62
CA ASP A 24 13.95 3.44 -3.99
C ASP A 24 14.31 2.40 -2.93
N ASP A 25 15.59 1.93 -2.94
CA ASP A 25 16.06 0.91 -2.00
C ASP A 25 16.03 1.39 -0.54
N GLU A 26 16.24 2.68 -0.28
CA GLU A 26 16.14 3.25 1.06
C GLU A 26 14.68 3.20 1.56
N GLN A 27 13.72 3.53 0.70
CA GLN A 27 12.29 3.44 1.01
C GLN A 27 11.86 1.97 1.24
N LEU A 28 12.37 1.04 0.44
CA LEU A 28 12.14 -0.39 0.65
C LEU A 28 12.71 -0.82 2.01
N GLY A 29 13.92 -0.38 2.34
CA GLY A 29 14.55 -0.62 3.63
C GLY A 29 13.70 -0.15 4.81
N GLN A 30 13.10 1.04 4.73
CA GLN A 30 12.19 1.57 5.75
C GLN A 30 10.94 0.69 5.93
N LEU A 31 10.35 0.17 4.83
CA LEU A 31 9.21 -0.74 4.92
C LEU A 31 9.57 -2.09 5.55
N LEU A 32 10.84 -2.50 5.46
CA LEU A 32 11.35 -3.76 5.99
C LEU A 32 11.80 -3.69 7.45
N GLU A 33 11.99 -2.50 8.03
CA GLU A 33 12.53 -2.31 9.39
C GLU A 33 11.77 -3.11 10.47
N TRP A 34 10.47 -3.26 10.32
CA TRP A 34 9.59 -3.95 11.28
C TRP A 34 9.35 -5.42 10.94
N SER A 35 10.13 -5.98 10.01
CA SER A 35 10.04 -7.39 9.60
C SER A 35 8.62 -7.81 9.19
N PRO A 36 8.00 -7.13 8.22
CA PRO A 36 6.65 -7.45 7.78
C PRO A 36 6.58 -8.87 7.18
N THR A 37 5.38 -9.43 7.10
CA THR A 37 5.12 -10.60 6.25
C THR A 37 5.21 -10.17 4.79
N ILE A 38 6.11 -10.79 4.02
CA ILE A 38 6.38 -10.43 2.62
C ILE A 38 5.67 -11.39 1.69
N ILE A 39 4.85 -10.81 0.81
CA ILE A 39 4.13 -11.51 -0.26
C ILE A 39 4.58 -10.94 -1.60
N THR A 40 4.87 -11.79 -2.58
CA THR A 40 5.36 -11.33 -3.88
C THR A 40 4.98 -12.29 -5.02
N THR A 41 5.32 -11.93 -6.24
CA THR A 41 5.21 -12.79 -7.44
C THR A 41 6.55 -13.49 -7.72
N PRO A 42 6.60 -14.58 -8.52
CA PRO A 42 7.85 -15.27 -8.86
C PRO A 42 8.91 -14.33 -9.45
N ILE A 43 8.52 -13.46 -10.37
CA ILE A 43 9.45 -12.52 -11.05
C ILE A 43 10.06 -11.53 -10.05
N THR A 44 9.26 -10.99 -9.14
CA THR A 44 9.74 -10.04 -8.14
C THR A 44 10.52 -10.74 -7.02
N ALA A 45 10.20 -12.01 -6.74
CA ALA A 45 10.93 -12.84 -5.79
C ALA A 45 12.42 -12.98 -6.15
N GLU A 46 12.75 -13.11 -7.43
CA GLU A 46 14.15 -13.18 -7.88
C GLU A 46 14.91 -11.89 -7.50
N LYS A 47 14.30 -10.72 -7.69
CA LYS A 47 14.90 -9.43 -7.33
C LYS A 47 15.10 -9.30 -5.81
N LEU A 48 14.09 -9.67 -5.01
CA LEU A 48 14.16 -9.64 -3.55
C LEU A 48 15.22 -10.61 -3.01
N ASN A 49 15.35 -11.81 -3.58
CA ASN A 49 16.36 -12.79 -3.20
C ASN A 49 17.79 -12.28 -3.44
N VAL A 50 18.03 -11.57 -4.55
CA VAL A 50 19.34 -10.96 -4.82
C VAL A 50 19.72 -9.94 -3.74
N GLN A 51 18.75 -9.24 -3.18
CA GLN A 51 18.93 -8.29 -2.07
C GLN A 51 18.98 -8.97 -0.69
N GLY A 52 18.86 -10.31 -0.62
CA GLY A 52 18.88 -11.06 0.63
C GLY A 52 17.61 -10.90 1.48
N ILE A 53 16.50 -10.46 0.88
CA ILE A 53 15.22 -10.24 1.56
C ILE A 53 14.48 -11.58 1.66
N LYS A 54 14.07 -11.96 2.89
CA LYS A 54 13.31 -13.18 3.13
C LYS A 54 11.87 -13.02 2.65
N ILE A 55 11.38 -13.98 1.85
CA ILE A 55 10.02 -14.02 1.34
C ILE A 55 9.21 -15.05 2.15
N ASP A 56 7.97 -14.72 2.51
CA ASP A 56 7.07 -15.62 3.23
C ASP A 56 6.08 -16.30 2.29
N TRP A 57 5.58 -15.59 1.27
CA TRP A 57 4.59 -16.10 0.32
C TRP A 57 4.90 -15.70 -1.11
N ILE A 58 4.70 -16.64 -2.03
CA ILE A 58 4.71 -16.38 -3.47
C ILE A 58 3.32 -16.64 -4.05
N ILE A 59 2.81 -15.66 -4.79
CA ILE A 59 1.53 -15.74 -5.49
C ILE A 59 1.76 -16.41 -6.83
N THR A 60 1.36 -17.68 -6.94
CA THR A 60 1.56 -18.47 -8.17
C THR A 60 0.66 -19.71 -8.17
N ASP A 61 0.21 -20.11 -9.34
CA ASP A 61 -0.43 -21.40 -9.58
C ASP A 61 0.59 -22.51 -9.93
N GLU A 62 1.84 -22.15 -10.18
CA GLU A 62 2.92 -23.07 -10.44
C GLU A 62 3.48 -23.64 -9.15
N THR A 63 3.55 -24.96 -9.06
CA THR A 63 4.05 -25.68 -7.87
C THR A 63 5.48 -26.21 -8.03
N ASP A 64 6.04 -26.13 -9.26
CA ASP A 64 7.35 -26.65 -9.61
C ASP A 64 8.38 -25.53 -9.69
N GLY A 65 9.02 -25.22 -8.58
CA GLY A 65 10.17 -24.31 -8.53
C GLY A 65 11.10 -24.66 -7.39
N ASP A 66 12.41 -24.64 -7.64
CA ASP A 66 13.49 -24.69 -6.63
C ASP A 66 13.49 -23.43 -5.74
N LEU A 67 12.33 -23.11 -5.16
CA LEU A 67 12.20 -22.03 -4.20
C LEU A 67 12.65 -22.50 -2.82
N GLN A 68 13.15 -21.59 -2.00
CA GLN A 68 13.57 -21.87 -0.63
C GLN A 68 12.51 -22.70 0.09
N SER A 69 12.91 -23.72 0.84
CA SER A 69 12.03 -24.73 1.45
C SER A 69 10.96 -24.21 2.41
N ASP A 70 11.04 -22.94 2.82
CA ASP A 70 10.16 -22.32 3.79
C ASP A 70 9.13 -21.35 3.17
N ILE A 71 9.16 -21.13 1.84
CA ILE A 71 8.24 -20.22 1.15
C ILE A 71 6.89 -20.93 0.94
N LYS A 72 5.82 -20.24 1.30
CA LYS A 72 4.46 -20.73 1.10
C LYS A 72 3.92 -20.23 -0.25
N HIS A 73 3.11 -21.06 -0.89
CA HIS A 73 2.46 -20.72 -2.16
C HIS A 73 1.04 -20.22 -1.92
N LEU A 74 0.67 -19.14 -2.58
CA LEU A 74 -0.67 -18.58 -2.62
C LEU A 74 -1.21 -18.72 -4.04
N PRO A 75 -2.19 -19.60 -4.28
CA PRO A 75 -2.74 -19.79 -5.61
C PRO A 75 -3.52 -18.56 -6.07
N VAL A 76 -3.42 -18.22 -7.35
CA VAL A 76 -4.18 -17.14 -7.99
C VAL A 76 -5.58 -17.63 -8.35
N GLY A 77 -5.68 -18.81 -8.95
CA GLY A 77 -6.94 -19.36 -9.47
C GLY A 77 -7.55 -18.43 -10.51
N ASP A 78 -8.85 -18.18 -10.40
CA ASP A 78 -9.59 -17.29 -11.32
C ASP A 78 -9.53 -15.79 -10.93
N LYS A 79 -8.67 -15.42 -9.98
CA LYS A 79 -8.55 -14.04 -9.48
C LYS A 79 -7.41 -13.29 -10.15
N THR A 80 -7.38 -11.95 -9.99
CA THR A 80 -6.15 -11.19 -10.21
C THR A 80 -5.16 -11.44 -9.09
N ILE A 81 -3.88 -11.17 -9.33
CA ILE A 81 -2.81 -11.28 -8.32
C ILE A 81 -3.14 -10.42 -7.09
N ILE A 82 -3.63 -9.18 -7.33
CA ILE A 82 -4.04 -8.27 -6.26
C ILE A 82 -5.20 -8.86 -5.47
N ALA A 83 -6.24 -9.36 -6.13
CA ALA A 83 -7.39 -9.94 -5.45
C ALA A 83 -7.02 -11.18 -4.63
N ALA A 84 -6.16 -12.06 -5.14
CA ALA A 84 -5.69 -13.23 -4.40
C ALA A 84 -4.92 -12.84 -3.14
N ALA A 85 -3.99 -11.87 -3.25
CA ALA A 85 -3.22 -11.37 -2.12
C ALA A 85 -4.10 -10.68 -1.07
N MET A 86 -5.01 -9.79 -1.51
CA MET A 86 -5.87 -9.02 -0.60
C MET A 86 -6.85 -9.92 0.15
N ASP A 87 -7.50 -10.86 -0.55
CA ASP A 87 -8.40 -11.83 0.08
C ASP A 87 -7.67 -12.68 1.13
N HIS A 88 -6.44 -13.14 0.80
CA HIS A 88 -5.62 -13.88 1.75
C HIS A 88 -5.28 -13.06 3.01
N LEU A 89 -4.85 -11.81 2.84
CA LEU A 89 -4.52 -10.94 3.97
C LEU A 89 -5.73 -10.67 4.85
N ILE A 90 -6.89 -10.38 4.25
CA ILE A 90 -8.14 -10.14 4.96
C ILE A 90 -8.58 -11.41 5.71
N GLU A 91 -8.55 -12.58 5.06
CA GLU A 91 -8.91 -13.87 5.69
C GLU A 91 -7.99 -14.20 6.87
N LYS A 92 -6.70 -13.89 6.75
CA LYS A 92 -5.72 -14.07 7.83
C LYS A 92 -5.81 -13.00 8.92
N GLY A 93 -6.64 -11.97 8.74
CA GLY A 93 -6.87 -10.91 9.74
C GLY A 93 -5.73 -9.90 9.85
N TYR A 94 -5.04 -9.59 8.75
CA TYR A 94 -4.08 -8.49 8.71
C TYR A 94 -4.82 -7.16 8.75
N PRO A 95 -4.44 -6.22 9.64
CA PRO A 95 -5.12 -4.93 9.75
C PRO A 95 -4.73 -3.96 8.64
N ALA A 96 -3.55 -4.13 8.05
CA ALA A 96 -2.99 -3.22 7.07
C ALA A 96 -2.04 -3.92 6.10
N VAL A 97 -1.85 -3.32 4.92
CA VAL A 97 -0.89 -3.76 3.90
C VAL A 97 -0.24 -2.56 3.22
N ASN A 98 1.08 -2.62 3.06
CA ASN A 98 1.85 -1.77 2.17
C ASN A 98 2.05 -2.52 0.84
N ILE A 99 1.78 -1.87 -0.28
CA ILE A 99 1.86 -2.44 -1.62
C ILE A 99 2.87 -1.65 -2.43
N VAL A 100 3.92 -2.30 -2.90
CA VAL A 100 4.89 -1.71 -3.83
C VAL A 100 4.64 -2.30 -5.21
N THR A 101 4.39 -1.46 -6.22
CA THR A 101 4.01 -1.90 -7.55
C THR A 101 4.53 -0.99 -8.65
N ASP A 102 4.82 -1.58 -9.81
CA ASP A 102 5.19 -0.85 -11.02
C ASP A 102 3.97 -0.51 -11.90
N GLU A 103 2.81 -1.10 -11.59
CA GLU A 103 1.54 -0.89 -12.28
C GLU A 103 0.45 -0.51 -11.30
N PHE A 104 -0.43 0.41 -11.67
CA PHE A 104 -1.52 0.89 -10.81
C PHE A 104 -2.80 1.11 -11.60
N GLU A 105 -3.83 0.36 -11.22
CA GLU A 105 -5.20 0.57 -11.67
C GLU A 105 -6.11 0.67 -10.43
N LEU A 106 -6.67 1.85 -10.17
CA LEU A 106 -7.45 2.11 -8.94
C LEU A 106 -8.61 1.12 -8.75
N ALA A 107 -9.24 0.70 -9.83
CA ALA A 107 -10.38 -0.22 -9.80
C ALA A 107 -10.07 -1.56 -9.12
N GLU A 108 -8.81 -2.03 -9.15
CA GLU A 108 -8.39 -3.27 -8.51
C GLU A 108 -8.33 -3.18 -6.98
N TYR A 109 -8.19 -1.97 -6.43
CA TYR A 109 -8.05 -1.74 -4.98
C TYR A 109 -9.35 -1.30 -4.30
N LEU A 110 -10.28 -0.71 -5.05
CA LEU A 110 -11.57 -0.22 -4.53
C LEU A 110 -12.34 -1.27 -3.70
N PRO A 111 -12.42 -2.57 -4.10
CA PRO A 111 -13.18 -3.58 -3.36
C PRO A 111 -12.63 -3.90 -1.96
N PHE A 112 -11.44 -3.44 -1.64
CA PHE A 112 -10.72 -3.77 -0.40
C PHE A 112 -10.56 -2.60 0.56
N ALA A 113 -10.84 -1.37 0.11
CA ALA A 113 -10.56 -0.15 0.85
C ALA A 113 -11.33 -0.02 2.19
N ASP A 114 -12.47 -0.69 2.31
CA ASP A 114 -13.29 -0.76 3.53
C ASP A 114 -12.97 -1.98 4.43
N LYS A 115 -12.10 -2.90 3.96
CA LYS A 115 -11.82 -4.18 4.63
C LYS A 115 -10.44 -4.24 5.27
N ILE A 116 -9.48 -3.53 4.71
CA ILE A 116 -8.08 -3.51 5.18
C ILE A 116 -7.48 -2.13 4.89
N ASN A 117 -6.70 -1.60 5.83
CA ASN A 117 -5.95 -0.38 5.57
C ASN A 117 -4.85 -0.65 4.53
N LEU A 118 -4.94 -0.04 3.37
CA LEU A 118 -3.97 -0.22 2.29
C LEU A 118 -3.26 1.07 1.95
N VAL A 119 -1.96 0.95 1.73
CA VAL A 119 -1.08 2.02 1.24
C VAL A 119 -0.33 1.50 0.03
N ILE A 120 -0.48 2.16 -1.11
CA ILE A 120 0.12 1.77 -2.38
C ILE A 120 1.25 2.76 -2.70
N PHE A 121 2.42 2.22 -2.98
CA PHE A 121 3.60 2.94 -3.44
C PHE A 121 3.78 2.70 -4.93
N TYR A 122 3.58 3.74 -5.72
CA TYR A 122 3.64 3.72 -7.17
C TYR A 122 4.31 4.99 -7.71
N ARG A 123 5.39 4.86 -8.48
CA ARG A 123 6.08 5.99 -9.13
C ARG A 123 6.35 7.19 -8.21
N GLN A 124 6.96 6.96 -7.06
CA GLN A 124 7.26 7.98 -6.04
C GLN A 124 6.01 8.67 -5.47
N GLN A 125 4.86 8.03 -5.54
CA GLN A 125 3.63 8.46 -4.91
C GLN A 125 3.19 7.46 -3.85
N LYS A 126 2.63 7.98 -2.78
CA LYS A 126 1.94 7.24 -1.75
C LYS A 126 0.44 7.44 -1.94
N ILE A 127 -0.27 6.34 -2.25
CA ILE A 127 -1.69 6.31 -2.54
C ILE A 127 -2.41 5.56 -1.43
N TYR A 128 -3.48 6.12 -0.87
CA TYR A 128 -4.24 5.46 0.20
C TYR A 128 -5.67 6.00 0.28
N ALA A 129 -6.56 5.19 0.88
CA ALA A 129 -7.93 5.56 1.13
C ALA A 129 -8.05 6.37 2.42
N VAL A 130 -8.90 7.40 2.40
CA VAL A 130 -9.19 8.25 3.57
C VAL A 130 -10.70 8.37 3.80
N PRO A 131 -11.18 8.39 5.05
CA PRO A 131 -12.58 8.64 5.37
C PRO A 131 -12.92 10.13 5.27
N SER A 132 -14.20 10.47 5.20
CA SER A 132 -14.67 11.86 5.33
C SER A 132 -14.28 12.43 6.70
N GLY A 133 -13.88 13.70 6.73
CA GLY A 133 -13.32 14.34 7.92
C GLY A 133 -11.82 14.06 8.11
N PHE A 134 -11.17 13.40 7.14
CA PHE A 134 -9.72 13.21 7.19
C PHE A 134 -8.99 14.53 7.32
N ASN A 135 -7.99 14.57 8.21
CA ASN A 135 -7.10 15.71 8.35
C ASN A 135 -5.65 15.25 8.52
N LYS A 136 -4.73 16.02 7.97
CA LYS A 136 -3.29 15.73 8.02
C LYS A 136 -2.49 17.03 7.98
N TRP A 137 -1.43 17.09 8.79
CA TRP A 137 -0.48 18.20 8.73
C TRP A 137 0.48 18.00 7.55
N LYS A 138 0.71 19.06 6.79
CA LYS A 138 1.68 19.12 5.69
C LYS A 138 2.33 20.50 5.63
N PRO A 139 3.56 20.60 5.09
CA PRO A 139 4.13 21.87 4.69
C PRO A 139 3.29 22.53 3.59
N GLY A 140 3.39 23.85 3.46
CA GLY A 140 2.80 24.59 2.34
C GLY A 140 3.45 24.24 1.00
N GLY A 141 2.65 24.22 -0.06
CA GLY A 141 3.12 23.90 -1.41
C GLY A 141 3.15 22.43 -1.78
N GLU A 142 2.70 21.52 -0.89
CA GLU A 142 2.64 20.09 -1.15
C GLU A 142 1.42 19.73 -2.01
N GLU A 143 1.63 18.87 -3.00
CA GLU A 143 0.59 18.37 -3.89
C GLU A 143 -0.20 17.22 -3.25
N ILE A 144 -1.53 17.33 -3.29
CA ILE A 144 -2.49 16.29 -2.94
C ILE A 144 -3.38 16.05 -4.15
N ARG A 145 -3.43 14.82 -4.62
CA ARG A 145 -4.28 14.47 -5.76
C ARG A 145 -5.43 13.59 -5.32
N ILE A 146 -6.65 13.91 -5.75
CA ILE A 146 -7.85 13.10 -5.52
C ILE A 146 -8.00 12.12 -6.68
N LEU A 147 -7.95 10.82 -6.39
CA LEU A 147 -7.99 9.77 -7.41
C LEU A 147 -9.39 9.18 -7.63
N SER A 148 -10.29 9.35 -6.66
CA SER A 148 -11.67 8.90 -6.75
C SER A 148 -12.58 10.06 -7.19
N SER A 149 -13.60 9.79 -7.99
CA SER A 149 -14.61 10.79 -8.29
C SER A 149 -15.48 11.07 -7.06
N THR A 150 -15.78 12.34 -6.83
CA THR A 150 -16.70 12.80 -5.77
C THR A 150 -17.42 14.07 -6.25
N ASP A 151 -18.72 14.16 -5.96
CA ASP A 151 -19.54 15.28 -6.39
C ASP A 151 -19.54 16.46 -5.42
N GLN A 152 -19.15 16.24 -4.15
CA GLN A 152 -19.27 17.24 -3.08
C GLN A 152 -18.03 17.27 -2.16
N LEU A 153 -16.86 17.47 -2.76
CA LEU A 153 -15.63 17.63 -1.98
C LEU A 153 -15.55 19.05 -1.39
N LYS A 154 -15.46 19.13 -0.06
CA LYS A 154 -15.08 20.33 0.65
C LYS A 154 -13.67 20.17 1.20
N THR A 155 -12.87 21.18 1.04
CA THR A 155 -11.48 21.20 1.50
C THR A 155 -11.23 22.40 2.40
N ALA A 156 -10.36 22.23 3.41
CA ALA A 156 -9.75 23.35 4.13
C ALA A 156 -8.23 23.18 4.09
N GLY A 157 -7.49 24.28 4.03
CA GLY A 157 -6.03 24.27 3.93
C GLY A 157 -5.48 23.81 2.57
N LEU A 158 -6.34 23.66 1.56
CA LEU A 158 -5.98 23.30 0.20
C LEU A 158 -6.53 24.31 -0.80
N GLU A 159 -5.73 24.66 -1.80
CA GLU A 159 -6.11 25.42 -2.97
C GLU A 159 -6.17 24.51 -4.19
N LYS A 160 -7.26 24.58 -4.94
CA LYS A 160 -7.42 23.77 -6.15
C LYS A 160 -6.51 24.32 -7.25
N SER A 161 -5.61 23.49 -7.76
CA SER A 161 -4.66 23.83 -8.82
C SER A 161 -5.13 23.35 -10.20
N ASP A 162 -5.72 22.15 -10.28
CA ASP A 162 -6.24 21.54 -11.50
C ASP A 162 -7.45 20.65 -11.14
N ALA A 163 -8.02 19.92 -12.10
CA ALA A 163 -9.24 19.12 -11.95
C ALA A 163 -9.27 18.31 -10.66
N ASP A 164 -8.22 17.51 -10.43
CA ASP A 164 -8.12 16.60 -9.29
C ASP A 164 -6.87 16.86 -8.43
N VAL A 165 -6.21 18.01 -8.65
CA VAL A 165 -4.97 18.41 -7.98
C VAL A 165 -5.20 19.59 -7.06
N TYR A 166 -4.72 19.44 -5.83
CA TYR A 166 -4.79 20.45 -4.78
C TYR A 166 -3.39 20.71 -4.22
N ILE A 167 -3.13 21.93 -3.81
CA ILE A 167 -1.86 22.33 -3.19
C ILE A 167 -2.16 22.83 -1.79
N THR A 168 -1.36 22.43 -0.80
CA THR A 168 -1.47 22.97 0.56
C THR A 168 -1.16 24.47 0.56
N SER A 169 -2.08 25.28 1.08
CA SER A 169 -2.00 26.75 1.03
C SER A 169 -0.92 27.34 1.94
N ALA A 170 -0.58 26.65 3.02
CA ALA A 170 0.42 27.02 4.02
C ALA A 170 0.80 25.80 4.86
N ASP A 171 1.86 25.95 5.68
CA ASP A 171 2.18 24.96 6.72
C ASP A 171 0.99 24.79 7.66
N GLY A 172 0.51 23.57 7.82
CA GLY A 172 -0.62 23.32 8.70
C GLY A 172 -1.44 22.09 8.33
N PHE A 173 -2.61 21.99 8.95
CA PHE A 173 -3.53 20.91 8.66
C PHE A 173 -4.39 21.24 7.44
N PHE A 174 -4.50 20.26 6.53
CA PHE A 174 -5.57 20.25 5.54
C PHE A 174 -6.64 19.25 5.94
N SER A 175 -7.87 19.44 5.46
CA SER A 175 -8.96 18.49 5.68
C SER A 175 -9.77 18.26 4.41
N LEU A 176 -10.41 17.07 4.36
CA LEU A 176 -11.26 16.62 3.27
C LEU A 176 -12.61 16.17 3.87
N GLU A 177 -13.72 16.77 3.40
CA GLU A 177 -15.09 16.36 3.72
C GLU A 177 -15.83 16.00 2.43
N PHE A 178 -16.51 14.88 2.42
CA PHE A 178 -17.23 14.35 1.27
C PHE A 178 -18.32 13.37 1.74
N ASN A 179 -19.16 12.88 0.82
CA ASN A 179 -20.29 12.01 1.17
C ASN A 179 -20.00 10.51 0.95
N GLU A 180 -18.99 10.18 0.17
CA GLU A 180 -18.59 8.80 -0.12
C GLU A 180 -18.00 8.13 1.14
N PRO A 181 -18.02 6.78 1.27
CA PRO A 181 -17.43 6.09 2.41
C PRO A 181 -15.94 6.37 2.58
N PHE A 182 -15.23 6.50 1.48
CA PHE A 182 -13.80 6.84 1.41
C PHE A 182 -13.45 7.48 0.07
N LEU A 183 -12.34 8.19 0.03
CA LEU A 183 -11.68 8.64 -1.20
C LEU A 183 -10.26 8.12 -1.23
N PHE A 184 -9.78 7.79 -2.43
CA PHE A 184 -8.35 7.58 -2.64
C PHE A 184 -7.68 8.90 -2.95
N ILE A 185 -6.59 9.14 -2.24
CA ILE A 185 -5.72 10.30 -2.46
C ILE A 185 -4.30 9.83 -2.75
N SER A 186 -3.52 10.65 -3.46
CA SER A 186 -2.09 10.46 -3.57
C SER A 186 -1.33 11.70 -3.10
N GLU A 187 -0.17 11.45 -2.54
CA GLU A 187 0.83 12.46 -2.17
C GLU A 187 2.21 12.00 -2.65
N LYS A 188 3.12 12.93 -2.87
CA LYS A 188 4.51 12.60 -3.18
C LYS A 188 5.20 11.98 -1.97
N LEU A 189 6.08 11.00 -2.21
CA LEU A 189 6.96 10.37 -1.22
C LEU A 189 8.09 11.31 -0.78
#